data_1757c68717b44f2b02edf045add5835e
#
_entry.id   1757c68717b44f2b02edf045add5835e
#
_cell.length_a   1.000
_cell.length_b   1.000
_cell.length_c   1.000
_cell.angle_alpha   90.00
_cell.angle_beta   90.00
_cell.angle_gamma   90.00
#
_symmetry.space_group_name_H-M   'P 1'
#
loop_
_entity.id
_entity.type
_entity.pdbx_description
1 polymer ?
#
loop_
_entity_poly.entity_id
_entity_poly.type
_entity_poly.pdbx_seq_one_letter_code
_entity_poly.pdbx_strand_id
1 'polypeptide(L)'
;MNKPRAQRPSGKNEWFRRTVLVVCAVLMGLLSLEFAVRAATWGYLFAYPNFVLGARTVLAERDGGRYAHDPQLGHVPRAGYTAPGTTIEADGLRRTGEQVAGGRILAVGDSFTYGDEVNDGQTWPAQLQQLTGRRVLNAGVSGYGFDQIVLRAEQLAARYKPAVIVVSFIADDIRRTEMSRLWSADKPYFVIEDGRLALRGVPVPPRADPASTLSSWQWTLGYSRLFDVILRRLDQLHDWYGDHKRVQARGTGEHLSCLLTARLAELQKQGGARVIVLAEYDPVVWDDPAFAAKQRRMTRGLLECAANNGLVTIDSFDAMAATGAPRKLYVTWHLNEPGNRLIAELVAKALPRAND
;
A
#
# COMPACT_ATOMS: atom_id res chain seq x y z
N MET A 1 63.71 51.82 -28.53
CA MET A 1 62.32 51.78 -28.11
C MET A 1 61.97 50.31 -27.85
N ASN A 2 61.96 49.85 -26.57
CA ASN A 2 61.60 48.51 -26.17
C ASN A 2 60.06 48.41 -25.98
N LYS A 3 59.38 47.56 -26.77
CA LYS A 3 58.01 47.27 -26.57
C LYS A 3 57.86 46.38 -25.31
N PRO A 4 56.95 46.68 -24.40
CA PRO A 4 56.68 45.81 -23.22
C PRO A 4 56.17 44.45 -23.67
N ARG A 5 56.79 43.36 -23.22
CA ARG A 5 56.30 41.97 -23.35
C ARG A 5 54.99 41.82 -22.56
N ALA A 6 53.89 41.58 -23.23
CA ALA A 6 52.67 41.23 -22.58
C ALA A 6 52.91 39.98 -21.73
N GLN A 7 52.69 40.05 -20.41
CA GLN A 7 52.77 38.92 -19.50
C GLN A 7 51.62 37.94 -19.85
N ARG A 8 51.96 36.69 -20.20
CA ARG A 8 50.99 35.62 -20.35
C ARG A 8 50.33 35.38 -18.98
N PRO A 9 49.01 35.34 -18.88
CA PRO A 9 48.34 35.06 -17.63
C PRO A 9 48.78 33.70 -17.11
N SER A 10 48.96 33.55 -15.79
CA SER A 10 49.41 32.31 -15.16
C SER A 10 48.43 31.21 -15.48
N GLY A 11 48.87 29.98 -15.82
CA GLY A 11 48.01 28.86 -16.23
C GLY A 11 46.91 28.52 -15.23
N LYS A 12 47.06 28.89 -13.95
CA LYS A 12 46.05 28.76 -12.89
C LYS A 12 44.79 29.61 -13.16
N ASN A 13 44.99 30.86 -13.64
CA ASN A 13 43.86 31.77 -13.94
C ASN A 13 43.11 31.33 -15.20
N GLU A 14 43.78 30.72 -16.15
CA GLU A 14 43.16 30.24 -17.39
C GLU A 14 42.34 28.97 -17.12
N TRP A 15 42.84 28.04 -16.33
CA TRP A 15 42.11 26.87 -15.89
C TRP A 15 40.85 27.25 -15.08
N PHE A 16 40.97 28.16 -14.12
CA PHE A 16 39.85 28.67 -13.32
C PHE A 16 38.76 29.29 -14.21
N ARG A 17 39.15 30.17 -15.16
CA ARG A 17 38.18 30.76 -16.11
C ARG A 17 37.49 29.73 -16.97
N ARG A 18 38.19 28.71 -17.47
CA ARG A 18 37.61 27.61 -18.24
C ARG A 18 36.60 26.80 -17.38
N THR A 19 36.96 26.47 -16.16
CA THR A 19 36.09 25.77 -15.23
C THR A 19 34.81 26.58 -14.95
N VAL A 20 34.94 27.89 -14.67
CA VAL A 20 33.77 28.76 -14.46
C VAL A 20 32.89 28.82 -15.70
N LEU A 21 33.48 28.97 -16.89
CA LEU A 21 32.69 28.96 -18.14
C LEU A 21 31.95 27.65 -18.37
N VAL A 22 32.57 26.51 -18.12
CA VAL A 22 31.91 25.20 -18.22
C VAL A 22 30.77 25.08 -17.21
N VAL A 23 31.00 25.48 -15.98
CA VAL A 23 29.94 25.45 -14.93
C VAL A 23 28.78 26.36 -15.32
N CYS A 24 29.06 27.59 -15.78
CA CYS A 24 28.01 28.50 -16.24
C CYS A 24 27.24 27.95 -17.45
N ALA A 25 27.93 27.35 -18.41
CA ALA A 25 27.28 26.72 -19.58
C ALA A 25 26.38 25.54 -19.19
N VAL A 26 26.84 24.69 -18.27
CA VAL A 26 26.03 23.57 -17.72
C VAL A 26 24.79 24.11 -16.99
N LEU A 27 24.97 25.12 -16.13
CA LEU A 27 23.85 25.72 -15.39
C LEU A 27 22.84 26.38 -16.34
N MET A 28 23.30 27.11 -17.36
CA MET A 28 22.39 27.67 -18.38
C MET A 28 21.68 26.58 -19.16
N GLY A 29 22.37 25.50 -19.52
CA GLY A 29 21.76 24.36 -20.20
C GLY A 29 20.66 23.69 -19.36
N LEU A 30 20.94 23.48 -18.07
CA LEU A 30 19.95 22.92 -17.13
C LEU A 30 18.74 23.84 -16.94
N LEU A 31 18.96 25.17 -16.81
CA LEU A 31 17.88 26.15 -16.72
C LEU A 31 17.04 26.18 -17.99
N SER A 32 17.67 26.16 -19.17
CA SER A 32 16.95 26.13 -20.45
C SER A 32 16.11 24.87 -20.58
N LEU A 33 16.65 23.71 -20.15
CA LEU A 33 15.93 22.43 -20.17
C LEU A 33 14.77 22.45 -19.16
N GLU A 34 14.97 22.99 -17.96
CA GLU A 34 13.91 23.18 -16.96
C GLU A 34 12.75 23.99 -17.54
N PHE A 35 13.06 25.13 -18.19
CA PHE A 35 12.04 25.96 -18.84
C PHE A 35 11.29 25.22 -19.96
N ALA A 36 12.02 24.49 -20.81
CA ALA A 36 11.42 23.69 -21.88
C ALA A 36 10.49 22.61 -21.34
N VAL A 37 10.92 21.90 -20.29
CA VAL A 37 10.11 20.86 -19.64
C VAL A 37 8.86 21.47 -18.98
N ARG A 38 8.99 22.61 -18.30
CA ARG A 38 7.82 23.32 -17.71
C ARG A 38 6.83 23.74 -18.78
N ALA A 39 7.29 24.34 -19.85
CA ALA A 39 6.43 24.74 -20.97
C ALA A 39 5.68 23.55 -21.60
N ALA A 40 6.37 22.43 -21.79
CA ALA A 40 5.83 21.25 -22.44
C ALA A 40 4.87 20.43 -21.55
N THR A 41 5.06 20.45 -20.21
CA THR A 41 4.36 19.51 -19.32
C THR A 41 3.45 20.15 -18.30
N TRP A 42 3.59 21.44 -18.00
CA TRP A 42 2.88 22.08 -16.90
C TRP A 42 2.10 23.33 -17.30
N GLY A 43 2.53 24.00 -18.35
CA GLY A 43 1.95 25.30 -18.77
C GLY A 43 2.31 26.49 -17.86
N TYR A 44 3.07 26.30 -16.78
CA TYR A 44 3.52 27.31 -15.85
C TYR A 44 5.03 27.51 -15.95
N LEU A 45 5.48 28.59 -16.60
CA LEU A 45 6.91 28.84 -16.79
C LEU A 45 7.62 29.26 -15.49
N PHE A 46 6.98 30.02 -14.62
CA PHE A 46 7.63 30.70 -13.50
C PHE A 46 7.33 30.13 -12.12
N ALA A 47 6.17 29.53 -11.91
CA ALA A 47 5.76 29.01 -10.61
C ALA A 47 5.54 27.50 -10.68
N TYR A 48 6.47 26.72 -10.16
CA TYR A 48 6.31 25.30 -9.96
C TYR A 48 6.31 25.02 -8.45
N PRO A 49 5.24 24.45 -7.89
CA PRO A 49 5.20 24.15 -6.46
C PRO A 49 6.22 23.05 -6.13
N ASN A 50 6.65 23.01 -4.87
CA ASN A 50 7.52 21.92 -4.42
C ASN A 50 6.74 20.60 -4.50
N PHE A 51 7.09 19.75 -5.47
CA PHE A 51 6.37 18.52 -5.75
C PHE A 51 6.51 17.47 -4.64
N VAL A 52 7.64 17.50 -3.91
CA VAL A 52 7.88 16.59 -2.77
C VAL A 52 6.95 16.96 -1.61
N LEU A 53 6.94 18.23 -1.24
CA LEU A 53 6.06 18.72 -0.18
C LEU A 53 4.58 18.53 -0.55
N GLY A 54 4.21 18.89 -1.78
CA GLY A 54 2.84 18.69 -2.26
C GLY A 54 2.39 17.24 -2.21
N ALA A 55 3.23 16.30 -2.66
CA ALA A 55 2.91 14.88 -2.58
C ALA A 55 2.75 14.40 -1.13
N ARG A 56 3.66 14.79 -0.25
CA ARG A 56 3.59 14.41 1.18
C ARG A 56 2.39 15.01 1.89
N THR A 57 2.03 16.27 1.58
CA THR A 57 0.84 16.92 2.13
C THR A 57 -0.42 16.21 1.69
N VAL A 58 -0.56 15.93 0.40
CA VAL A 58 -1.70 15.16 -0.13
C VAL A 58 -1.81 13.79 0.53
N LEU A 59 -0.68 13.09 0.73
CA LEU A 59 -0.67 11.79 1.41
C LEU A 59 -1.02 11.92 2.90
N ALA A 60 -0.61 13.02 3.55
CA ALA A 60 -0.95 13.27 4.96
C ALA A 60 -2.44 13.64 5.15
N GLU A 61 -3.00 14.40 4.21
CA GLU A 61 -4.40 14.86 4.23
C GLU A 61 -5.37 13.83 3.63
N ARG A 62 -4.87 12.89 2.81
CA ARG A 62 -5.68 11.88 2.11
C ARG A 62 -6.58 11.09 3.05
N ASP A 63 -6.16 10.95 4.29
CA ASP A 63 -6.92 10.23 5.30
C ASP A 63 -8.18 10.97 5.75
N GLY A 64 -8.26 12.31 5.59
CA GLY A 64 -9.37 13.11 6.12
C GLY A 64 -9.65 12.86 7.60
N GLY A 65 -8.63 12.45 8.36
CA GLY A 65 -8.80 12.02 9.76
C GLY A 65 -9.37 10.61 9.94
N ARG A 66 -9.51 9.83 8.86
CA ARG A 66 -10.06 8.47 8.84
C ARG A 66 -9.26 7.47 9.67
N TYR A 67 -7.96 7.70 9.81
CA TYR A 67 -7.06 6.82 10.55
C TYR A 67 -6.55 7.47 11.83
N ALA A 68 -6.29 6.61 12.82
CA ALA A 68 -5.60 6.94 14.05
C ALA A 68 -4.25 6.21 14.09
N HIS A 69 -3.25 6.79 14.76
CA HIS A 69 -1.99 6.12 15.03
C HIS A 69 -2.19 4.91 15.95
N ASP A 70 -1.53 3.82 15.62
CA ASP A 70 -1.45 2.61 16.44
C ASP A 70 0.01 2.19 16.60
N PRO A 71 0.53 2.01 17.83
CA PRO A 71 1.95 1.70 18.07
C PRO A 71 2.35 0.28 17.63
N GLN A 72 1.40 -0.62 17.37
CA GLN A 72 1.67 -1.99 16.92
C GLN A 72 1.52 -2.16 15.42
N LEU A 73 0.59 -1.41 14.81
CA LEU A 73 0.20 -1.57 13.41
C LEU A 73 0.54 -0.36 12.53
N GLY A 74 0.96 0.77 13.14
CA GLY A 74 1.23 2.04 12.47
C GLY A 74 -0.03 2.90 12.37
N HIS A 75 -1.08 2.41 11.76
CA HIS A 75 -2.39 3.09 11.68
C HIS A 75 -3.54 2.09 11.71
N VAL A 76 -4.68 2.53 12.24
CA VAL A 76 -5.94 1.79 12.28
C VAL A 76 -7.09 2.74 11.95
N PRO A 77 -8.25 2.27 11.52
CA PRO A 77 -9.42 3.13 11.35
C PRO A 77 -9.77 3.83 12.65
N ARG A 78 -10.02 5.14 12.59
CA ARG A 78 -10.37 5.95 13.76
C ARG A 78 -11.75 5.60 14.24
N ALA A 79 -11.85 5.11 15.49
CA ALA A 79 -13.11 4.82 16.14
C ALA A 79 -14.06 6.03 16.11
N GLY A 80 -15.31 5.82 15.75
CA GLY A 80 -16.33 6.86 15.64
C GLY A 80 -16.21 7.77 14.42
N TYR A 81 -15.30 7.51 13.48
CA TYR A 81 -15.20 8.30 12.24
C TYR A 81 -16.42 8.08 11.34
N THR A 82 -16.95 9.17 10.79
CA THR A 82 -18.06 9.15 9.84
C THR A 82 -17.79 10.08 8.67
N ALA A 83 -18.09 9.61 7.46
CA ALA A 83 -18.08 10.36 6.23
C ALA A 83 -19.19 9.82 5.31
N PRO A 84 -19.56 10.51 4.22
CA PRO A 84 -20.56 9.99 3.29
C PRO A 84 -20.24 8.55 2.86
N GLY A 85 -21.14 7.62 3.15
CA GLY A 85 -20.99 6.21 2.82
C GLY A 85 -19.98 5.40 3.65
N THR A 86 -19.33 6.02 4.64
CA THR A 86 -18.33 5.34 5.48
C THR A 86 -18.56 5.62 6.96
N THR A 87 -18.73 4.56 7.73
CA THR A 87 -18.87 4.61 9.18
C THR A 87 -17.91 3.65 9.85
N ILE A 88 -17.06 4.15 10.75
CA ILE A 88 -16.23 3.34 11.62
C ILE A 88 -16.89 3.33 12.99
N GLU A 89 -17.22 2.16 13.46
CA GLU A 89 -17.88 1.97 14.76
C GLU A 89 -16.93 2.31 15.94
N ALA A 90 -17.49 2.38 17.12
CA ALA A 90 -16.72 2.72 18.34
C ALA A 90 -15.58 1.73 18.67
N ASP A 91 -15.63 0.54 18.12
CA ASP A 91 -14.59 -0.49 18.25
C ASP A 91 -13.48 -0.41 17.18
N GLY A 92 -13.58 0.55 16.25
CA GLY A 92 -12.59 0.75 15.19
C GLY A 92 -12.79 -0.14 13.95
N LEU A 93 -13.94 -0.79 13.83
CA LEU A 93 -14.31 -1.62 12.66
C LEU A 93 -15.24 -0.86 11.73
N ARG A 94 -15.16 -1.13 10.43
CA ARG A 94 -16.09 -0.55 9.47
C ARG A 94 -17.45 -1.21 9.59
N ARG A 95 -18.53 -0.41 9.55
CA ARG A 95 -19.90 -0.88 9.63
C ARG A 95 -20.24 -1.86 8.50
N THR A 96 -20.95 -2.96 8.87
CA THR A 96 -21.42 -3.98 7.91
C THR A 96 -22.95 -4.07 7.85
N GLY A 97 -23.64 -3.17 8.51
CA GLY A 97 -25.11 -3.16 8.65
C GLY A 97 -25.53 -3.32 10.10
N GLU A 98 -26.79 -3.71 10.31
CA GLU A 98 -27.29 -3.97 11.65
C GLU A 98 -26.58 -5.16 12.30
N GLN A 99 -26.52 -5.13 13.63
CA GLN A 99 -25.91 -6.24 14.36
C GLN A 99 -26.83 -7.46 14.33
N VAL A 100 -26.33 -8.57 13.82
CA VAL A 100 -27.01 -9.86 13.81
C VAL A 100 -26.43 -10.79 14.88
N ALA A 101 -27.27 -11.66 15.44
CA ALA A 101 -26.84 -12.71 16.37
C ALA A 101 -26.12 -13.84 15.60
N GLY A 102 -25.25 -14.58 16.27
CA GLY A 102 -24.60 -15.76 15.70
C GLY A 102 -23.08 -15.71 15.72
N GLY A 103 -22.46 -16.76 15.23
CA GLY A 103 -20.99 -16.89 15.17
C GLY A 103 -20.35 -15.77 14.33
N ARG A 104 -19.32 -15.15 14.87
CA ARG A 104 -18.64 -14.01 14.23
C ARG A 104 -17.70 -14.50 13.14
N ILE A 105 -17.69 -13.78 12.01
CA ILE A 105 -16.69 -13.88 10.96
C ILE A 105 -15.84 -12.62 11.04
N LEU A 106 -14.54 -12.77 11.17
CA LEU A 106 -13.59 -11.65 11.14
C LEU A 106 -13.00 -11.53 9.73
N ALA A 107 -13.24 -10.41 9.06
CA ALA A 107 -12.68 -10.09 7.76
C ALA A 107 -11.52 -9.13 7.95
N VAL A 108 -10.29 -9.55 7.66
CA VAL A 108 -9.08 -8.71 7.69
C VAL A 108 -8.46 -8.66 6.30
N GLY A 109 -7.87 -7.52 5.96
CA GLY A 109 -7.25 -7.29 4.66
C GLY A 109 -6.85 -5.82 4.50
N ASP A 110 -6.61 -5.46 3.28
CA ASP A 110 -6.25 -4.10 2.87
C ASP A 110 -7.48 -3.24 2.50
N SER A 111 -7.33 -2.34 1.53
CA SER A 111 -8.39 -1.47 1.01
C SER A 111 -9.53 -2.23 0.32
N PHE A 112 -9.29 -3.43 -0.21
CA PHE A 112 -10.32 -4.27 -0.82
C PHE A 112 -11.28 -4.81 0.25
N THR A 113 -10.76 -5.26 1.39
CA THR A 113 -11.59 -5.65 2.53
C THR A 113 -12.23 -4.46 3.21
N TYR A 114 -11.46 -3.37 3.41
CA TYR A 114 -12.03 -2.13 3.92
C TYR A 114 -13.21 -1.68 3.06
N GLY A 115 -13.09 -1.77 1.74
CA GLY A 115 -14.09 -1.38 0.76
C GLY A 115 -13.94 0.09 0.36
N ASP A 116 -12.73 0.51 -0.01
CA ASP A 116 -12.54 1.83 -0.62
C ASP A 116 -13.40 1.95 -1.88
N GLU A 117 -13.87 3.17 -2.17
CA GLU A 117 -14.76 3.55 -3.30
C GLU A 117 -16.20 3.03 -3.25
N VAL A 118 -16.63 2.32 -2.15
CA VAL A 118 -18.02 1.88 -1.97
C VAL A 118 -18.57 2.23 -0.59
N ASN A 119 -19.90 2.27 -0.47
CA ASN A 119 -20.60 2.54 0.78
C ASN A 119 -20.54 1.33 1.73
N ASP A 120 -20.82 1.55 3.02
CA ASP A 120 -20.76 0.54 4.09
C ASP A 120 -21.47 -0.77 3.74
N GLY A 121 -22.71 -0.70 3.27
CA GLY A 121 -23.50 -1.88 2.89
C GLY A 121 -23.07 -2.58 1.61
N GLN A 122 -22.17 -1.99 0.84
CA GLN A 122 -21.70 -2.49 -0.46
C GLN A 122 -20.36 -3.22 -0.38
N THR A 123 -19.66 -3.17 0.76
CA THR A 123 -18.41 -3.89 0.97
C THR A 123 -18.65 -5.40 0.98
N TRP A 124 -17.69 -6.22 0.54
CA TRP A 124 -17.86 -7.66 0.56
C TRP A 124 -18.12 -8.23 1.97
N PRO A 125 -17.56 -7.69 3.07
CA PRO A 125 -17.93 -8.13 4.41
C PRO A 125 -19.39 -7.84 4.76
N ALA A 126 -19.92 -6.67 4.37
CA ALA A 126 -21.32 -6.33 4.59
C ALA A 126 -22.26 -7.23 3.76
N GLN A 127 -21.91 -7.46 2.51
CA GLN A 127 -22.69 -8.35 1.64
C GLN A 127 -22.60 -9.81 2.09
N LEU A 128 -21.46 -10.27 2.64
CA LEU A 128 -21.35 -11.58 3.26
C LEU A 128 -22.26 -11.71 4.48
N GLN A 129 -22.36 -10.67 5.31
CA GLN A 129 -23.32 -10.63 6.42
C GLN A 129 -24.76 -10.76 5.92
N GLN A 130 -25.14 -10.04 4.87
CA GLN A 130 -26.47 -10.12 4.26
C GLN A 130 -26.76 -11.50 3.69
N LEU A 131 -25.78 -12.12 3.00
CA LEU A 131 -25.92 -13.45 2.40
C LEU A 131 -26.10 -14.56 3.42
N THR A 132 -25.38 -14.48 4.54
CA THR A 132 -25.25 -15.58 5.48
C THR A 132 -26.06 -15.42 6.76
N GLY A 133 -26.55 -14.21 7.05
CA GLY A 133 -27.16 -13.86 8.33
C GLY A 133 -26.19 -13.98 9.52
N ARG A 134 -24.88 -14.17 9.29
CA ARG A 134 -23.85 -14.25 10.32
C ARG A 134 -23.21 -12.90 10.52
N ARG A 135 -22.88 -12.55 11.77
CA ARG A 135 -22.18 -11.29 12.05
C ARG A 135 -20.80 -11.27 11.41
N VAL A 136 -20.55 -10.29 10.55
CA VAL A 136 -19.23 -10.07 9.93
C VAL A 136 -18.59 -8.80 10.48
N LEU A 137 -17.36 -8.91 10.95
CA LEU A 137 -16.55 -7.83 11.48
C LEU A 137 -15.59 -7.35 10.38
N ASN A 138 -15.86 -6.20 9.79
CA ASN A 138 -14.97 -5.62 8.77
C ASN A 138 -13.79 -4.90 9.42
N ALA A 139 -12.66 -5.57 9.47
CA ALA A 139 -11.40 -5.09 10.02
C ALA A 139 -10.36 -4.74 8.95
N GLY A 140 -10.77 -4.55 7.69
CA GLY A 140 -9.91 -4.10 6.60
C GLY A 140 -9.29 -2.73 6.88
N VAL A 141 -8.07 -2.49 6.39
CA VAL A 141 -7.35 -1.23 6.54
C VAL A 141 -6.60 -0.89 5.28
N SER A 142 -6.97 0.22 4.63
CA SER A 142 -6.34 0.60 3.36
C SER A 142 -4.83 0.77 3.51
N GLY A 143 -4.10 0.16 2.56
CA GLY A 143 -2.65 0.29 2.48
C GLY A 143 -1.86 -0.69 3.33
N TYR A 144 -2.47 -1.61 4.02
CA TYR A 144 -1.73 -2.64 4.75
C TYR A 144 -0.91 -3.53 3.83
N GLY A 145 0.23 -4.01 4.32
CA GLY A 145 0.93 -5.17 3.77
C GLY A 145 0.45 -6.46 4.45
N PHE A 146 0.78 -7.59 3.86
CA PHE A 146 0.36 -8.89 4.38
C PHE A 146 0.83 -9.15 5.83
N ASP A 147 1.97 -8.59 6.21
CA ASP A 147 2.48 -8.58 7.59
C ASP A 147 1.54 -7.87 8.58
N GLN A 148 1.05 -6.68 8.22
CA GLN A 148 0.09 -5.94 9.06
C GLN A 148 -1.26 -6.64 9.10
N ILE A 149 -1.71 -7.23 7.99
CA ILE A 149 -2.96 -8.02 7.92
C ILE A 149 -2.91 -9.19 8.90
N VAL A 150 -1.79 -9.93 8.93
CA VAL A 150 -1.61 -11.06 9.87
C VAL A 150 -1.58 -10.57 11.31
N LEU A 151 -0.80 -9.52 11.62
CA LEU A 151 -0.76 -8.96 12.99
C LEU A 151 -2.14 -8.48 13.46
N ARG A 152 -2.92 -7.85 12.56
CA ARG A 152 -4.28 -7.41 12.88
C ARG A 152 -5.23 -8.59 13.09
N ALA A 153 -5.09 -9.66 12.29
CA ALA A 153 -5.86 -10.88 12.49
C ALA A 153 -5.63 -11.48 13.89
N GLU A 154 -4.37 -11.57 14.31
CA GLU A 154 -4.00 -12.08 15.63
C GLU A 154 -4.58 -11.24 16.77
N GLN A 155 -4.42 -9.90 16.71
CA GLN A 155 -4.96 -8.99 17.71
C GLN A 155 -6.48 -9.09 17.86
N LEU A 156 -7.19 -9.09 16.72
CA LEU A 156 -8.64 -9.08 16.73
C LEU A 156 -9.24 -10.47 16.99
N ALA A 157 -8.56 -11.54 16.61
CA ALA A 157 -8.96 -12.90 16.97
C ALA A 157 -8.96 -13.09 18.50
N ALA A 158 -7.94 -12.60 19.19
CA ALA A 158 -7.86 -12.63 20.65
C ALA A 158 -9.02 -11.85 21.31
N ARG A 159 -9.40 -10.70 20.72
CA ARG A 159 -10.46 -9.82 21.24
C ARG A 159 -11.87 -10.35 20.96
N TYR A 160 -12.13 -10.79 19.72
CA TYR A 160 -13.49 -11.09 19.27
C TYR A 160 -13.82 -12.58 19.28
N LYS A 161 -12.83 -13.45 19.34
CA LYS A 161 -12.97 -14.92 19.31
C LYS A 161 -13.91 -15.37 18.17
N PRO A 162 -13.58 -15.03 16.89
CA PRO A 162 -14.44 -15.37 15.77
C PRO A 162 -14.42 -16.88 15.52
N ALA A 163 -15.50 -17.41 14.92
CA ALA A 163 -15.54 -18.80 14.45
C ALA A 163 -14.77 -18.97 13.12
N VAL A 164 -14.72 -17.89 12.32
CA VAL A 164 -14.02 -17.87 11.03
C VAL A 164 -13.22 -16.57 10.90
N ILE A 165 -12.01 -16.65 10.36
CA ILE A 165 -11.19 -15.50 9.99
C ILE A 165 -10.96 -15.57 8.48
N VAL A 166 -11.36 -14.54 7.74
CA VAL A 166 -11.05 -14.37 6.32
C VAL A 166 -9.92 -13.37 6.21
N VAL A 167 -8.77 -13.83 5.71
CA VAL A 167 -7.57 -13.03 5.47
C VAL A 167 -7.50 -12.76 3.97
N SER A 168 -7.91 -11.56 3.57
CA SER A 168 -7.86 -11.15 2.17
C SER A 168 -6.57 -10.39 1.86
N PHE A 169 -6.09 -10.54 0.64
CA PHE A 169 -4.88 -9.84 0.17
C PHE A 169 -4.89 -9.67 -1.36
N ILE A 170 -4.12 -8.70 -1.82
CA ILE A 170 -3.70 -8.55 -3.22
C ILE A 170 -2.18 -8.77 -3.34
N ALA A 171 -1.65 -8.96 -4.54
CA ALA A 171 -0.22 -9.18 -4.72
C ALA A 171 0.66 -8.01 -4.24
N ASP A 172 0.12 -6.79 -4.20
CA ASP A 172 0.81 -5.62 -3.64
C ASP A 172 1.09 -5.76 -2.16
N ASP A 173 0.20 -6.40 -1.39
CA ASP A 173 0.37 -6.61 0.05
C ASP A 173 1.57 -7.51 0.33
N ILE A 174 1.84 -8.49 -0.55
CA ILE A 174 3.05 -9.32 -0.50
C ILE A 174 4.30 -8.44 -0.66
N ARG A 175 4.32 -7.51 -1.63
CA ARG A 175 5.45 -6.59 -1.84
C ARG A 175 5.62 -5.58 -0.70
N ARG A 176 4.53 -5.16 -0.07
CA ARG A 176 4.53 -4.24 1.08
C ARG A 176 5.19 -4.83 2.32
N THR A 177 5.33 -6.15 2.43
CA THR A 177 6.10 -6.78 3.53
C THR A 177 7.59 -6.46 3.49
N GLU A 178 8.13 -6.03 2.34
CA GLU A 178 9.52 -5.63 2.20
C GLU A 178 9.82 -4.24 2.76
N MET A 179 8.79 -3.52 3.22
CA MET A 179 8.88 -2.10 3.56
C MET A 179 8.61 -1.84 5.04
N SER A 180 9.33 -0.86 5.59
CA SER A 180 9.10 -0.29 6.93
C SER A 180 8.34 1.03 6.89
N ARG A 181 8.10 1.60 5.69
CA ARG A 181 7.31 2.80 5.47
C ARG A 181 6.57 2.71 4.15
N LEU A 182 5.30 3.11 4.15
CA LEU A 182 4.44 3.24 2.98
C LEU A 182 3.63 4.53 3.09
N TRP A 183 3.56 5.29 1.98
CA TRP A 183 2.82 6.56 1.92
C TRP A 183 3.09 7.48 3.10
N SER A 184 4.39 7.65 3.41
CA SER A 184 4.88 8.46 4.52
C SER A 184 4.44 8.02 5.92
N ALA A 185 3.86 6.83 6.08
CA ALA A 185 3.55 6.23 7.37
C ALA A 185 4.50 5.07 7.67
N ASP A 186 5.15 5.10 8.82
CA ASP A 186 5.93 3.97 9.30
C ASP A 186 5.00 2.81 9.68
N LYS A 187 5.51 1.59 9.55
CA LYS A 187 4.76 0.36 9.83
C LYS A 187 5.67 -0.68 10.47
N PRO A 188 5.09 -1.66 11.20
CA PRO A 188 5.84 -2.84 11.61
C PRO A 188 6.27 -3.63 10.37
N TYR A 189 7.33 -4.41 10.51
CA TYR A 189 7.82 -5.30 9.46
C TYR A 189 8.51 -6.52 10.07
N PHE A 190 8.60 -7.59 9.30
CA PHE A 190 9.34 -8.78 9.73
C PHE A 190 10.67 -8.88 9.02
N VAL A 191 11.64 -9.44 9.72
CA VAL A 191 12.92 -9.90 9.19
C VAL A 191 13.09 -11.38 9.48
N ILE A 192 13.96 -12.04 8.72
CA ILE A 192 14.31 -13.44 8.98
C ILE A 192 15.65 -13.45 9.73
N GLU A 193 15.63 -13.91 10.97
CA GLU A 193 16.79 -14.06 11.83
C GLU A 193 16.87 -15.51 12.27
N ASP A 194 17.99 -16.16 12.02
CA ASP A 194 18.21 -17.59 12.33
C ASP A 194 17.08 -18.51 11.81
N GLY A 195 16.58 -18.20 10.61
CA GLY A 195 15.50 -18.94 9.95
C GLY A 195 14.09 -18.71 10.53
N ARG A 196 13.92 -17.75 11.42
CA ARG A 196 12.63 -17.41 12.06
C ARG A 196 12.23 -15.99 11.78
N LEU A 197 10.91 -15.75 11.77
CA LEU A 197 10.37 -14.39 11.68
C LEU A 197 10.59 -13.62 12.98
N ALA A 198 11.25 -12.47 12.89
CA ALA A 198 11.40 -11.51 13.97
C ALA A 198 10.68 -10.21 13.62
N LEU A 199 9.76 -9.76 14.49
CA LEU A 199 9.05 -8.50 14.33
C LEU A 199 9.97 -7.33 14.66
N ARG A 200 9.97 -6.30 13.82
CA ARG A 200 10.75 -5.08 13.94
C ARG A 200 9.87 -3.85 13.72
N GLY A 201 10.39 -2.68 14.09
CA GLY A 201 9.69 -1.41 13.89
C GLY A 201 8.52 -1.19 14.84
N VAL A 202 8.48 -1.87 15.98
CA VAL A 202 7.50 -1.64 17.05
C VAL A 202 8.20 -1.17 18.33
N PRO A 203 7.65 -0.20 19.06
CA PRO A 203 6.44 0.56 18.73
C PRO A 203 6.66 1.45 17.50
N VAL A 204 5.65 1.52 16.62
CA VAL A 204 5.67 2.40 15.46
C VAL A 204 5.58 3.86 15.94
N PRO A 205 6.47 4.76 15.49
CA PRO A 205 6.38 6.17 15.87
C PRO A 205 5.13 6.84 15.24
N PRO A 206 4.59 7.88 15.88
CA PRO A 206 3.57 8.71 15.26
C PRO A 206 4.07 9.32 13.95
N ARG A 207 3.15 9.58 13.02
CA ARG A 207 3.48 10.20 11.73
C ARG A 207 4.08 11.59 11.97
N ALA A 208 5.25 11.84 11.41
CA ALA A 208 5.88 13.15 11.48
C ALA A 208 5.21 14.14 10.50
N ASP A 209 5.30 15.44 10.82
CA ASP A 209 4.89 16.50 9.89
C ASP A 209 5.63 16.35 8.55
N PRO A 210 4.93 16.32 7.42
CA PRO A 210 5.52 16.19 6.09
C PRO A 210 6.64 17.21 5.81
N ALA A 211 6.48 18.45 6.24
CA ALA A 211 7.47 19.52 6.04
C ALA A 211 8.73 19.33 6.89
N SER A 212 8.58 18.86 8.13
CA SER A 212 9.70 18.71 9.08
C SER A 212 10.70 17.61 8.70
N THR A 213 10.33 16.72 7.79
CA THR A 213 11.15 15.57 7.36
C THR A 213 11.86 15.78 6.03
N LEU A 214 11.71 16.96 5.39
CA LEU A 214 12.38 17.26 4.12
C LEU A 214 13.87 17.58 4.37
N SER A 215 14.76 16.90 3.65
CA SER A 215 16.16 17.28 3.57
C SER A 215 16.33 18.57 2.74
N SER A 216 17.45 19.29 2.93
CA SER A 216 17.76 20.50 2.14
C SER A 216 17.74 20.23 0.63
N TRP A 217 18.19 19.04 0.20
CA TRP A 217 18.16 18.63 -1.20
C TRP A 217 16.74 18.40 -1.72
N GLN A 218 15.90 17.73 -0.95
CA GLN A 218 14.48 17.54 -1.29
C GLN A 218 13.74 18.86 -1.35
N TRP A 219 14.06 19.77 -0.44
CA TRP A 219 13.51 21.12 -0.47
C TRP A 219 13.93 21.87 -1.75
N THR A 220 15.22 21.90 -2.06
CA THR A 220 15.75 22.66 -3.20
C THR A 220 15.32 22.05 -4.53
N LEU A 221 15.54 20.75 -4.73
CA LEU A 221 15.22 20.05 -5.98
C LEU A 221 13.72 19.81 -6.17
N GLY A 222 12.95 19.88 -5.11
CA GLY A 222 11.48 19.78 -5.16
C GLY A 222 10.82 20.88 -6.01
N TYR A 223 11.50 21.97 -6.29
CA TYR A 223 11.03 23.03 -7.20
C TYR A 223 11.43 22.82 -8.67
N SER A 224 12.14 21.72 -9.00
CA SER A 224 12.53 21.41 -10.38
C SER A 224 11.54 20.44 -11.04
N ARG A 225 10.89 20.90 -12.10
CA ARG A 225 10.02 20.04 -12.93
C ARG A 225 10.82 19.02 -13.72
N LEU A 226 12.00 19.40 -14.19
CA LEU A 226 12.92 18.47 -14.87
C LEU A 226 13.29 17.31 -13.96
N PHE A 227 13.61 17.60 -12.70
CA PHE A 227 13.98 16.58 -11.72
C PHE A 227 12.78 15.66 -11.41
N ASP A 228 11.58 16.18 -11.23
CA ASP A 228 10.35 15.39 -11.07
C ASP A 228 10.14 14.42 -12.25
N VAL A 229 10.29 14.90 -13.49
CA VAL A 229 10.15 14.07 -14.69
C VAL A 229 11.21 12.96 -14.74
N ILE A 230 12.45 13.28 -14.39
CA ILE A 230 13.55 12.29 -14.34
C ILE A 230 13.24 11.20 -13.32
N LEU A 231 12.86 11.58 -12.09
CA LEU A 231 12.52 10.62 -11.03
C LEU A 231 11.37 9.69 -11.43
N ARG A 232 10.33 10.23 -12.08
CA ARG A 232 9.20 9.42 -12.58
C ARG A 232 9.64 8.42 -13.62
N ARG A 233 10.50 8.82 -14.56
CA ARG A 233 11.02 7.93 -15.61
C ARG A 233 11.94 6.83 -15.08
N LEU A 234 12.64 7.11 -13.99
CA LEU A 234 13.55 6.16 -13.34
C LEU A 234 12.88 5.30 -12.26
N ASP A 235 11.58 5.49 -12.03
CA ASP A 235 10.83 4.83 -10.93
C ASP A 235 11.47 5.04 -9.54
N GLN A 236 12.04 6.24 -9.33
CA GLN A 236 12.70 6.64 -8.09
C GLN A 236 11.91 7.67 -7.26
N LEU A 237 10.70 7.99 -7.71
CA LEU A 237 9.91 9.07 -7.13
C LEU A 237 9.57 8.81 -5.67
N HIS A 238 9.11 7.61 -5.36
CA HIS A 238 8.70 7.22 -4.02
C HIS A 238 9.88 7.17 -3.04
N ASP A 239 11.03 6.66 -3.49
CA ASP A 239 12.26 6.66 -2.70
C ASP A 239 12.73 8.09 -2.41
N TRP A 240 12.62 9.00 -3.40
CA TRP A 240 12.97 10.40 -3.23
C TRP A 240 12.02 11.14 -2.30
N TYR A 241 10.72 10.90 -2.38
CA TYR A 241 9.76 11.47 -1.43
C TYR A 241 10.00 10.98 0.00
N GLY A 242 10.62 9.82 0.15
CA GLY A 242 10.74 9.12 1.42
C GLY A 242 9.38 8.69 1.97
N ASP A 243 8.37 8.58 1.09
CA ASP A 243 7.06 8.04 1.43
C ASP A 243 7.06 6.51 1.41
N HIS A 244 8.01 5.90 0.71
CA HIS A 244 8.31 4.48 0.80
C HIS A 244 9.72 4.27 1.36
N LYS A 245 9.88 3.31 2.27
CA LYS A 245 11.20 2.87 2.76
C LYS A 245 11.27 1.36 2.74
N ARG A 246 12.06 0.84 1.82
CA ARG A 246 12.34 -0.59 1.70
C ARG A 246 13.41 -0.99 2.69
N VAL A 247 13.21 -2.11 3.38
CA VAL A 247 14.16 -2.69 4.35
C VAL A 247 14.59 -4.11 3.97
N GLN A 248 13.91 -4.71 3.00
CA GLN A 248 14.25 -6.03 2.47
C GLN A 248 14.60 -5.93 0.98
N ALA A 249 15.33 -6.89 0.45
CA ALA A 249 15.57 -7.00 -0.99
C ALA A 249 14.25 -7.19 -1.76
N ARG A 250 14.19 -6.68 -2.98
CA ARG A 250 13.02 -6.89 -3.86
C ARG A 250 12.82 -8.39 -4.12
N GLY A 251 11.59 -8.87 -3.96
CA GLY A 251 11.22 -10.28 -4.10
C GLY A 251 11.25 -11.09 -2.79
N THR A 252 11.83 -10.55 -1.71
CA THR A 252 11.82 -11.22 -0.40
C THR A 252 10.41 -11.31 0.19
N GLY A 253 9.51 -10.42 -0.23
CA GLY A 253 8.13 -10.38 0.23
C GLY A 253 7.36 -11.68 0.01
N GLU A 254 7.63 -12.40 -1.08
CA GLU A 254 7.00 -13.70 -1.36
C GLU A 254 7.39 -14.74 -0.28
N HIS A 255 8.67 -14.78 0.08
CA HIS A 255 9.13 -15.68 1.13
C HIS A 255 8.64 -15.29 2.54
N LEU A 256 8.70 -13.99 2.89
CA LEU A 256 8.16 -13.47 4.15
C LEU A 256 6.67 -13.77 4.30
N SER A 257 5.89 -13.52 3.26
CA SER A 257 4.44 -13.78 3.27
C SER A 257 4.14 -15.27 3.38
N CYS A 258 4.94 -16.14 2.75
CA CYS A 258 4.84 -17.58 2.90
C CYS A 258 5.03 -17.99 4.36
N LEU A 259 6.07 -17.51 5.04
CA LEU A 259 6.31 -17.78 6.46
C LEU A 259 5.19 -17.23 7.36
N LEU A 260 4.57 -16.13 6.99
CA LEU A 260 3.44 -15.55 7.73
C LEU A 260 2.18 -16.42 7.67
N THR A 261 2.01 -17.25 6.62
CA THR A 261 0.89 -18.21 6.59
C THR A 261 0.99 -19.28 7.69
N ALA A 262 2.20 -19.64 8.12
CA ALA A 262 2.38 -20.55 9.26
C ALA A 262 1.89 -19.92 10.58
N ARG A 263 2.02 -18.58 10.75
CA ARG A 263 1.42 -17.87 11.91
C ARG A 263 -0.10 -17.93 11.87
N LEU A 264 -0.70 -17.81 10.68
CA LEU A 264 -2.16 -17.95 10.51
C LEU A 264 -2.61 -19.38 10.85
N ALA A 265 -1.83 -20.41 10.47
CA ALA A 265 -2.14 -21.80 10.84
C ALA A 265 -2.03 -22.02 12.37
N GLU A 266 -1.05 -21.38 13.01
CA GLU A 266 -0.95 -21.45 14.47
C GLU A 266 -2.12 -20.70 15.15
N LEU A 267 -2.54 -19.54 14.60
CA LEU A 267 -3.72 -18.82 15.05
C LEU A 267 -5.00 -19.69 14.95
N GLN A 268 -5.17 -20.42 13.83
CA GLN A 268 -6.26 -21.38 13.65
C GLN A 268 -6.22 -22.47 14.72
N LYS A 269 -5.06 -23.07 14.93
CA LYS A 269 -4.86 -24.16 15.89
C LYS A 269 -5.12 -23.74 17.34
N GLN A 270 -4.61 -22.58 17.75
CA GLN A 270 -4.76 -22.09 19.11
C GLN A 270 -6.14 -21.53 19.39
N GLY A 271 -6.74 -20.83 18.43
CA GLY A 271 -8.02 -20.13 18.59
C GLY A 271 -9.25 -20.95 18.21
N GLY A 272 -9.08 -22.10 17.54
CA GLY A 272 -10.19 -22.89 17.00
C GLY A 272 -10.98 -22.23 15.88
N ALA A 273 -10.58 -21.03 15.45
CA ALA A 273 -11.20 -20.33 14.33
C ALA A 273 -10.73 -20.92 13.00
N ARG A 274 -11.63 -21.23 12.09
CA ARG A 274 -11.25 -21.62 10.72
C ARG A 274 -10.69 -20.42 9.98
N VAL A 275 -9.48 -20.52 9.45
CA VAL A 275 -8.84 -19.45 8.65
C VAL A 275 -9.01 -19.75 7.16
N ILE A 276 -9.46 -18.71 6.43
CA ILE A 276 -9.63 -18.72 4.97
C ILE A 276 -8.73 -17.62 4.42
N VAL A 277 -7.85 -17.94 3.48
CA VAL A 277 -6.96 -16.98 2.79
C VAL A 277 -7.52 -16.71 1.41
N LEU A 278 -7.88 -15.44 1.15
CA LEU A 278 -8.56 -14.99 -0.06
C LEU A 278 -7.64 -14.10 -0.88
N ALA A 279 -7.36 -14.47 -2.13
CA ALA A 279 -6.70 -13.60 -3.09
C ALA A 279 -7.70 -12.75 -3.87
N GLU A 280 -7.49 -11.44 -3.85
CA GLU A 280 -8.18 -10.45 -4.67
C GLU A 280 -7.22 -9.83 -5.69
N TYR A 281 -7.73 -9.10 -6.67
CA TYR A 281 -6.92 -8.63 -7.80
C TYR A 281 -7.17 -7.15 -8.10
N ASP A 282 -6.08 -6.46 -8.42
CA ASP A 282 -6.06 -5.11 -8.94
C ASP A 282 -6.70 -5.05 -10.35
N PRO A 283 -7.43 -4.00 -10.72
CA PRO A 283 -8.07 -3.88 -12.03
C PRO A 283 -7.10 -3.95 -13.22
N VAL A 284 -5.83 -3.56 -13.04
CA VAL A 284 -4.82 -3.58 -14.12
C VAL A 284 -4.56 -5.01 -14.65
N VAL A 285 -4.85 -6.05 -13.85
CA VAL A 285 -4.71 -7.45 -14.30
C VAL A 285 -5.61 -7.77 -15.50
N TRP A 286 -6.65 -6.99 -15.73
CA TRP A 286 -7.58 -7.19 -16.85
C TRP A 286 -7.19 -6.40 -18.11
N ASP A 287 -6.28 -5.45 -17.96
CA ASP A 287 -5.84 -4.56 -19.03
C ASP A 287 -4.43 -4.92 -19.54
N ASP A 288 -3.57 -5.53 -18.69
CA ASP A 288 -2.18 -5.88 -18.99
C ASP A 288 -1.90 -7.38 -18.70
N PRO A 289 -1.78 -8.22 -19.73
CA PRO A 289 -1.49 -9.65 -19.57
C PRO A 289 -0.15 -9.95 -18.86
N ALA A 290 0.88 -9.12 -19.06
CA ALA A 290 2.19 -9.32 -18.43
C ALA A 290 2.10 -9.00 -16.92
N PHE A 291 1.41 -7.92 -16.58
CA PHE A 291 1.10 -7.58 -15.20
C PHE A 291 0.25 -8.68 -14.55
N ALA A 292 -0.80 -9.16 -15.23
CA ALA A 292 -1.65 -10.25 -14.76
C ALA A 292 -0.84 -11.52 -14.46
N ALA A 293 0.02 -11.94 -15.37
CA ALA A 293 0.86 -13.14 -15.17
C ALA A 293 1.74 -13.02 -13.93
N LYS A 294 2.32 -11.85 -13.70
CA LYS A 294 3.14 -11.58 -12.51
C LYS A 294 2.31 -11.59 -11.21
N GLN A 295 1.16 -10.91 -11.20
CA GLN A 295 0.28 -10.86 -10.03
C GLN A 295 -0.23 -12.26 -9.67
N ARG A 296 -0.72 -13.02 -10.66
CA ARG A 296 -1.21 -14.39 -10.46
C ARG A 296 -0.14 -15.34 -9.95
N ARG A 297 1.11 -15.21 -10.39
CA ARG A 297 2.20 -16.03 -9.85
C ARG A 297 2.41 -15.75 -8.35
N MET A 298 2.46 -14.48 -7.96
CA MET A 298 2.66 -14.09 -6.56
C MET A 298 1.50 -14.54 -5.68
N THR A 299 0.26 -14.30 -6.11
CA THR A 299 -0.94 -14.70 -5.35
C THR A 299 -1.05 -16.22 -5.21
N ARG A 300 -0.83 -16.97 -6.29
CA ARG A 300 -0.83 -18.44 -6.25
C ARG A 300 0.25 -18.98 -5.33
N GLY A 301 1.46 -18.45 -5.39
CA GLY A 301 2.54 -18.86 -4.48
C GLY A 301 2.16 -18.69 -3.01
N LEU A 302 1.51 -17.59 -2.65
CA LEU A 302 1.03 -17.38 -1.28
C LEU A 302 -0.13 -18.32 -0.91
N LEU A 303 -1.09 -18.54 -1.83
CA LEU A 303 -2.18 -19.49 -1.60
C LEU A 303 -1.68 -20.93 -1.46
N GLU A 304 -0.65 -21.33 -2.23
CA GLU A 304 0.01 -22.64 -2.08
C GLU A 304 0.69 -22.78 -0.71
N CYS A 305 1.39 -21.75 -0.24
CA CYS A 305 1.94 -21.72 1.12
C CYS A 305 0.85 -21.87 2.18
N ALA A 306 -0.26 -21.17 2.03
CA ALA A 306 -1.39 -21.25 2.94
C ALA A 306 -2.02 -22.65 2.95
N ALA A 307 -2.24 -23.24 1.77
CA ALA A 307 -2.78 -24.58 1.64
C ALA A 307 -1.86 -25.66 2.25
N ASN A 308 -0.53 -25.53 2.04
CA ASN A 308 0.47 -26.42 2.64
C ASN A 308 0.51 -26.32 4.17
N ASN A 309 0.08 -25.19 4.73
CA ASN A 309 -0.11 -24.98 6.17
C ASN A 309 -1.51 -25.39 6.66
N GLY A 310 -2.33 -26.06 5.83
CA GLY A 310 -3.66 -26.57 6.21
C GLY A 310 -4.76 -25.50 6.27
N LEU A 311 -4.55 -24.35 5.64
CA LEU A 311 -5.54 -23.28 5.56
C LEU A 311 -6.44 -23.46 4.32
N VAL A 312 -7.68 -22.99 4.40
CA VAL A 312 -8.57 -22.91 3.25
C VAL A 312 -8.16 -21.74 2.37
N THR A 313 -8.14 -21.93 1.04
CA THR A 313 -7.75 -20.89 0.09
C THR A 313 -8.82 -20.60 -0.93
N ILE A 314 -8.95 -19.34 -1.34
CA ILE A 314 -9.85 -18.87 -2.39
C ILE A 314 -9.02 -18.00 -3.34
N ASP A 315 -9.00 -18.37 -4.63
CA ASP A 315 -8.50 -17.51 -5.71
C ASP A 315 -9.71 -16.93 -6.46
N SER A 316 -9.92 -15.62 -6.38
CA SER A 316 -11.07 -14.98 -7.03
C SER A 316 -10.89 -14.78 -8.54
N PHE A 317 -9.70 -14.96 -9.10
CA PHE A 317 -9.38 -14.61 -10.49
C PHE A 317 -10.31 -15.27 -11.50
N ASP A 318 -10.43 -16.60 -11.45
CA ASP A 318 -11.19 -17.34 -12.45
C ASP A 318 -12.69 -17.06 -12.36
N ALA A 319 -13.22 -16.84 -11.15
CA ALA A 319 -14.61 -16.43 -10.94
C ALA A 319 -14.89 -15.03 -11.51
N MET A 320 -13.96 -14.09 -11.33
CA MET A 320 -14.05 -12.75 -11.91
C MET A 320 -13.94 -12.80 -13.44
N ALA A 321 -12.99 -13.56 -13.99
CA ALA A 321 -12.82 -13.76 -15.43
C ALA A 321 -14.08 -14.36 -16.08
N ALA A 322 -14.73 -15.32 -15.41
CA ALA A 322 -15.95 -16.00 -15.88
C ALA A 322 -17.15 -15.07 -16.07
N THR A 323 -17.14 -13.84 -15.52
CA THR A 323 -18.18 -12.84 -15.77
C THR A 323 -18.18 -12.31 -17.21
N GLY A 324 -17.11 -12.55 -17.98
CA GLY A 324 -16.92 -12.08 -19.34
C GLY A 324 -16.58 -10.58 -19.46
N ALA A 325 -16.67 -9.82 -18.37
CA ALA A 325 -16.36 -8.40 -18.34
C ALA A 325 -15.79 -7.97 -16.98
N PRO A 326 -14.67 -8.60 -16.52
CA PRO A 326 -14.18 -8.42 -15.14
C PRO A 326 -13.79 -6.97 -14.82
N ARG A 327 -13.38 -6.17 -15.82
CA ARG A 327 -13.08 -4.73 -15.60
C ARG A 327 -14.30 -3.93 -15.14
N LYS A 328 -15.51 -4.37 -15.46
CA LYS A 328 -16.78 -3.75 -15.00
C LYS A 328 -17.09 -4.02 -13.52
N LEU A 329 -16.32 -4.86 -12.84
CA LEU A 329 -16.47 -5.13 -11.41
C LEU A 329 -15.76 -4.09 -10.53
N TYR A 330 -15.19 -3.03 -11.13
CA TYR A 330 -14.45 -1.99 -10.41
C TYR A 330 -15.09 -0.62 -10.59
N VAL A 331 -14.90 0.26 -9.60
CA VAL A 331 -15.13 1.71 -9.73
C VAL A 331 -13.95 2.32 -10.49
N THR A 332 -12.87 2.61 -9.83
CA THR A 332 -11.60 3.04 -10.44
C THR A 332 -10.50 2.02 -10.15
N TRP A 333 -10.14 1.87 -8.90
CA TRP A 333 -9.10 0.97 -8.42
C TRP A 333 -9.62 -0.20 -7.59
N HIS A 334 -10.79 -0.04 -6.95
CA HIS A 334 -11.38 -1.02 -6.05
C HIS A 334 -12.68 -1.58 -6.63
N LEU A 335 -13.10 -2.71 -6.07
CA LEU A 335 -14.32 -3.38 -6.47
C LEU A 335 -15.54 -2.49 -6.23
N ASN A 336 -16.44 -2.43 -7.22
CA ASN A 336 -17.76 -1.86 -7.07
C ASN A 336 -18.71 -2.84 -6.34
N GLU A 337 -19.96 -2.47 -6.15
CA GLU A 337 -20.95 -3.31 -5.45
C GLU A 337 -21.09 -4.72 -6.05
N PRO A 338 -21.26 -4.92 -7.38
CA PRO A 338 -21.26 -6.27 -7.99
C PRO A 338 -19.97 -7.04 -7.76
N GLY A 339 -18.79 -6.38 -7.84
CA GLY A 339 -17.51 -7.02 -7.57
C GLY A 339 -17.40 -7.50 -6.12
N ASN A 340 -17.75 -6.65 -5.17
CA ASN A 340 -17.82 -7.01 -3.75
C ASN A 340 -18.83 -8.15 -3.50
N ARG A 341 -19.97 -8.18 -4.24
CA ARG A 341 -20.95 -9.26 -4.15
C ARG A 341 -20.36 -10.59 -4.57
N LEU A 342 -19.63 -10.62 -5.68
CA LEU A 342 -18.97 -11.83 -6.16
C LEU A 342 -17.97 -12.37 -5.12
N ILE A 343 -17.15 -11.52 -4.51
CA ILE A 343 -16.23 -11.92 -3.43
C ILE A 343 -17.02 -12.50 -2.24
N ALA A 344 -18.07 -11.83 -1.81
CA ALA A 344 -18.91 -12.32 -0.71
C ALA A 344 -19.50 -13.71 -0.98
N GLU A 345 -19.93 -13.97 -2.21
CA GLU A 345 -20.46 -15.28 -2.64
C GLU A 345 -19.41 -16.38 -2.64
N LEU A 346 -18.16 -16.05 -3.07
CA LEU A 346 -17.03 -17.00 -3.01
C LEU A 346 -16.70 -17.37 -1.55
N VAL A 347 -16.63 -16.37 -0.68
CA VAL A 347 -16.40 -16.60 0.75
C VAL A 347 -17.54 -17.41 1.36
N ALA A 348 -18.81 -17.07 1.08
CA ALA A 348 -19.97 -17.78 1.61
C ALA A 348 -19.95 -19.28 1.28
N LYS A 349 -19.53 -19.66 0.06
CA LYS A 349 -19.38 -21.05 -0.37
C LYS A 349 -18.27 -21.81 0.39
N ALA A 350 -17.26 -21.11 0.87
CA ALA A 350 -16.14 -21.71 1.61
C ALA A 350 -16.35 -21.76 3.12
N LEU A 351 -17.41 -21.12 3.64
CA LEU A 351 -17.73 -21.17 5.06
C LEU A 351 -18.12 -22.61 5.50
N PRO A 352 -17.76 -22.99 6.73
CA PRO A 352 -18.28 -24.24 7.31
C PRO A 352 -19.79 -24.21 7.37
N ARG A 353 -20.42 -25.34 7.08
CA ARG A 353 -21.87 -25.51 7.26
C ARG A 353 -22.24 -25.37 8.73
N ALA A 354 -23.47 -24.94 9.02
CA ALA A 354 -23.94 -24.71 10.39
C ALA A 354 -23.86 -25.95 11.29
N ASN A 355 -23.63 -27.13 10.72
CA ASN A 355 -23.57 -28.42 11.41
C ASN A 355 -22.20 -29.11 11.38
N ASP A 356 -21.17 -28.44 10.84
CA ASP A 356 -19.77 -28.89 10.90
C ASP A 356 -19.06 -28.17 12.09
#